data_532fc89db72ff0e2e2751c91cddd704e
#
_entry.id   532fc89db72ff0e2e2751c91cddd704e
#
_cell.length_a   1.000
_cell.length_b   1.000
_cell.length_c   1.000
_cell.angle_alpha   90.00
_cell.angle_beta   90.00
_cell.angle_gamma   90.00
#
_symmetry.space_group_name_H-M   'P 1'
#
loop_
_entity.id
_entity.type
_entity.pdbx_description
1 polymer ?
#
loop_
_entity_poly.entity_id
_entity_poly.type
_entity_poly.pdbx_seq_one_letter_code
_entity_poly.pdbx_strand_id
1 'polypeptide(L)'
;LQNKNLFPTITEIAIPSDNNYQSVVIDSINPKPIDVYIDADGNWLAKYRLLPSEDQDVLVKGGARVSYKPRKETLTKEQKETYLKSQKYWDADNPEIKKLARELNSPEKIFEYVVNNLKYDSTRVKETQVRAGAGGVLKNKNSAVCLEFTDLFVALARSAGIPARSVEGYANTSNSSQRPLSLFKDVLHSWPEYYDAKLQAWIMVDPTWQNTTGGIDYFNVFDFDHFAFVIKGTNSEYPVPAGGYKIPGQKSTQDVRVSVTSAFVKKLPGLSASTNFSKSYLGGLPIKGEIIISNDSGVLAPNQTVAVSAEKLSPSLQNLYFDKIPPFGKKVLTAS
;
A
#
# COMPACT_ATOMS: atom_id res chain seq x y z
N LEU A 1 -5.27 -10.01 -14.97
CA LEU A 1 -4.10 -9.50 -15.71
C LEU A 1 -4.23 -9.86 -17.18
N GLN A 2 -3.84 -8.95 -18.07
CA GLN A 2 -3.94 -9.19 -19.51
C GLN A 2 -2.68 -8.66 -20.20
N ASN A 3 -2.07 -9.49 -21.06
CA ASN A 3 -0.96 -9.06 -21.92
C ASN A 3 -1.43 -8.93 -23.37
N LYS A 4 -1.58 -7.71 -23.86
CA LYS A 4 -1.94 -7.40 -25.26
C LYS A 4 -0.73 -7.25 -26.18
N ASN A 5 0.49 -7.38 -25.67
CA ASN A 5 1.71 -7.26 -26.45
C ASN A 5 2.01 -8.55 -27.22
N LEU A 6 2.84 -8.44 -28.24
CA LEU A 6 3.33 -9.58 -29.04
C LEU A 6 4.54 -10.28 -28.39
N PHE A 7 4.98 -9.83 -27.21
CA PHE A 7 6.12 -10.39 -26.48
C PHE A 7 5.76 -10.60 -25.01
N PRO A 8 6.46 -11.50 -24.29
CA PRO A 8 6.23 -11.70 -22.86
C PRO A 8 6.46 -10.42 -22.07
N THR A 9 5.58 -10.15 -21.12
CA THR A 9 5.62 -8.94 -20.28
C THR A 9 5.65 -9.34 -18.81
N ILE A 10 6.43 -8.62 -18.01
CA ILE A 10 6.34 -8.68 -16.55
C ILE A 10 5.39 -7.58 -16.10
N THR A 11 4.43 -7.96 -15.29
CA THR A 11 3.49 -7.04 -14.64
C THR A 11 3.46 -7.32 -13.15
N GLU A 12 2.89 -6.40 -12.38
CA GLU A 12 2.78 -6.55 -10.93
C GLU A 12 1.43 -6.06 -10.42
N ILE A 13 1.01 -6.64 -9.31
CA ILE A 13 -0.20 -6.23 -8.58
C ILE A 13 0.13 -6.08 -7.10
N ALA A 14 -0.55 -5.15 -6.45
CA ALA A 14 -0.51 -5.06 -5.01
C ALA A 14 -1.37 -6.17 -4.38
N ILE A 15 -0.84 -6.79 -3.34
CA ILE A 15 -1.58 -7.68 -2.45
C ILE A 15 -1.62 -7.04 -1.05
N PRO A 16 -2.67 -7.30 -0.23
CA PRO A 16 -2.74 -6.73 1.10
C PRO A 16 -1.48 -6.99 1.91
N SER A 17 -0.93 -5.97 2.55
CA SER A 17 0.35 -6.01 3.26
C SER A 17 0.21 -5.66 4.74
N ASP A 18 1.21 -6.04 5.53
CA ASP A 18 1.38 -5.50 6.87
C ASP A 18 1.63 -4.00 6.82
N ASN A 19 1.02 -3.27 7.74
CA ASN A 19 1.28 -1.85 7.94
C ASN A 19 1.19 -1.46 9.43
N ASN A 20 1.17 -0.17 9.74
CA ASN A 20 1.14 0.28 11.12
C ASN A 20 -0.11 -0.16 11.90
N TYR A 21 -1.22 -0.46 11.20
CA TYR A 21 -2.50 -0.80 11.80
C TYR A 21 -2.96 -2.24 11.57
N GLN A 22 -2.28 -3.00 10.71
CA GLN A 22 -2.72 -4.36 10.40
C GLN A 22 -1.57 -5.35 10.28
N SER A 23 -1.88 -6.62 10.53
CA SER A 23 -1.03 -7.77 10.23
C SER A 23 -1.80 -8.70 9.32
N VAL A 24 -1.17 -9.14 8.24
CA VAL A 24 -1.78 -9.94 7.18
C VAL A 24 -1.17 -11.34 7.14
N VAL A 25 -2.03 -12.33 6.91
CA VAL A 25 -1.63 -13.70 6.61
C VAL A 25 -2.24 -14.07 5.26
N ILE A 26 -1.43 -14.34 4.26
CA ILE A 26 -1.88 -14.87 2.98
C ILE A 26 -1.98 -16.40 3.11
N ASP A 27 -3.17 -16.94 2.98
CA ASP A 27 -3.38 -18.40 3.02
C ASP A 27 -3.04 -19.06 1.70
N SER A 28 -3.38 -18.39 0.60
CA SER A 28 -3.07 -18.84 -0.74
C SER A 28 -3.03 -17.69 -1.74
N ILE A 29 -2.19 -17.84 -2.74
CA ILE A 29 -2.15 -17.00 -3.94
C ILE A 29 -2.07 -17.92 -5.16
N ASN A 30 -3.00 -17.76 -6.09
CA ASN A 30 -3.08 -18.61 -7.29
C ASN A 30 -3.37 -17.76 -8.54
N PRO A 31 -2.53 -17.87 -9.57
CA PRO A 31 -1.27 -18.63 -9.60
C PRO A 31 -0.21 -17.99 -8.70
N LYS A 32 0.82 -18.76 -8.37
CA LYS A 32 1.95 -18.24 -7.60
C LYS A 32 2.70 -17.17 -8.39
N PRO A 33 3.06 -16.03 -7.77
CA PRO A 33 3.90 -15.04 -8.43
C PRO A 33 5.33 -15.56 -8.65
N ILE A 34 6.04 -14.95 -9.59
CA ILE A 34 7.47 -15.23 -9.80
C ILE A 34 8.33 -14.64 -8.68
N ASP A 35 7.86 -13.59 -8.04
CA ASP A 35 8.47 -12.93 -6.90
C ASP A 35 7.45 -11.99 -6.22
N VAL A 36 7.69 -11.67 -4.94
CA VAL A 36 7.02 -10.58 -4.23
C VAL A 36 8.06 -9.70 -3.59
N TYR A 37 7.93 -8.40 -3.71
CA TYR A 37 8.83 -7.45 -3.08
C TYR A 37 8.08 -6.36 -2.32
N ILE A 38 8.78 -5.64 -1.47
CA ILE A 38 8.24 -4.50 -0.71
C ILE A 38 8.65 -3.23 -1.43
N ASP A 39 7.68 -2.38 -1.77
CA ASP A 39 7.95 -1.06 -2.33
C ASP A 39 8.36 -0.03 -1.25
N ALA A 40 8.61 1.21 -1.69
CA ALA A 40 9.04 2.28 -0.79
C ALA A 40 7.97 2.71 0.24
N ASP A 41 6.69 2.43 -0.03
CA ASP A 41 5.56 2.72 0.87
C ASP A 41 5.19 1.53 1.77
N GLY A 42 5.88 0.38 1.60
CA GLY A 42 5.65 -0.84 2.37
C GLY A 42 4.64 -1.80 1.77
N ASN A 43 4.12 -1.53 0.57
CA ASN A 43 3.21 -2.43 -0.12
C ASN A 43 3.92 -3.70 -0.58
N TRP A 44 3.20 -4.82 -0.58
CA TRP A 44 3.68 -6.06 -1.18
C TRP A 44 3.23 -6.14 -2.63
N LEU A 45 4.19 -6.15 -3.55
CA LEU A 45 3.96 -6.19 -4.98
C LEU A 45 4.33 -7.55 -5.53
N ALA A 46 3.34 -8.28 -6.02
CA ALA A 46 3.46 -9.61 -6.60
C ALA A 46 3.69 -9.52 -8.11
N LYS A 47 4.83 -10.05 -8.58
CA LYS A 47 5.25 -10.05 -9.99
C LYS A 47 4.76 -11.28 -10.73
N TYR A 48 4.25 -11.05 -11.93
CA TYR A 48 3.79 -12.09 -12.85
C TYR A 48 4.42 -11.91 -14.21
N ARG A 49 4.75 -13.03 -14.88
CA ARG A 49 5.17 -13.03 -16.27
C ARG A 49 4.01 -13.55 -17.09
N LEU A 50 3.53 -12.74 -18.01
CA LEU A 50 2.46 -13.08 -18.94
C LEU A 50 3.04 -13.32 -20.34
N LEU A 51 2.65 -14.41 -20.98
CA LEU A 51 2.96 -14.67 -22.39
C LEU A 51 2.14 -13.74 -23.30
N PRO A 52 2.49 -13.62 -24.59
CA PRO A 52 1.69 -12.86 -25.56
C PRO A 52 0.23 -13.33 -25.56
N SER A 53 -0.70 -12.39 -25.54
CA SER A 53 -2.15 -12.63 -25.53
C SER A 53 -2.66 -13.45 -24.33
N GLU A 54 -1.89 -13.58 -23.27
CA GLU A 54 -2.29 -14.29 -22.07
C GLU A 54 -3.20 -13.43 -21.18
N ASP A 55 -4.30 -14.02 -20.75
CA ASP A 55 -5.18 -13.51 -19.70
C ASP A 55 -5.04 -14.39 -18.45
N GLN A 56 -4.88 -13.77 -17.29
CA GLN A 56 -4.65 -14.49 -16.05
C GLN A 56 -5.43 -13.85 -14.88
N ASP A 57 -6.27 -14.63 -14.24
CA ASP A 57 -6.89 -14.23 -12.99
C ASP A 57 -6.00 -14.60 -11.81
N VAL A 58 -5.79 -13.64 -10.91
CA VAL A 58 -5.03 -13.86 -9.68
C VAL A 58 -5.97 -13.83 -8.50
N LEU A 59 -6.07 -14.96 -7.79
CA LEU A 59 -6.88 -15.09 -6.60
C LEU A 59 -6.00 -15.12 -5.36
N VAL A 60 -6.19 -14.14 -4.47
CA VAL A 60 -5.51 -14.06 -3.17
C VAL A 60 -6.54 -14.33 -2.07
N LYS A 61 -6.23 -15.26 -1.17
CA LYS A 61 -7.04 -15.55 0.03
C LYS A 61 -6.17 -15.41 1.26
N GLY A 62 -6.74 -14.85 2.32
CA GLY A 62 -6.00 -14.66 3.56
C GLY A 62 -6.86 -14.03 4.64
N GLY A 63 -6.22 -13.67 5.74
CA GLY A 63 -6.84 -12.98 6.86
C GLY A 63 -6.00 -11.80 7.31
N ALA A 64 -6.64 -10.83 7.93
CA ALA A 64 -5.97 -9.70 8.54
C ALA A 64 -6.46 -9.47 9.96
N ARG A 65 -5.54 -9.06 10.81
CA ARG A 65 -5.84 -8.55 12.15
C ARG A 65 -5.60 -7.06 12.15
N VAL A 66 -6.66 -6.29 12.35
CA VAL A 66 -6.60 -4.83 12.49
C VAL A 66 -6.30 -4.46 13.94
N SER A 67 -5.48 -3.44 14.15
CA SER A 67 -5.12 -2.88 15.44
C SER A 67 -5.68 -1.47 15.57
N TYR A 68 -6.21 -1.14 16.73
CA TYR A 68 -6.68 0.20 17.04
C TYR A 68 -5.54 1.24 17.19
N LYS A 69 -4.38 0.77 17.67
CA LYS A 69 -3.21 1.64 17.89
C LYS A 69 -2.16 1.38 16.81
N PRO A 70 -1.58 2.44 16.25
CA PRO A 70 -0.52 2.28 15.26
C PRO A 70 0.75 1.69 15.88
N ARG A 71 1.46 0.88 15.12
CA ARG A 71 2.83 0.52 15.42
C ARG A 71 3.74 1.74 15.19
N LYS A 72 4.71 1.91 16.07
CA LYS A 72 5.73 2.97 15.89
C LYS A 72 6.58 2.71 14.66
N GLU A 73 6.91 3.78 13.99
CA GLU A 73 7.79 3.78 12.82
C GLU A 73 8.61 5.08 12.82
N THR A 74 9.92 4.97 12.82
CA THR A 74 10.80 6.15 12.73
C THR A 74 11.16 6.38 11.28
N LEU A 75 10.72 7.51 10.73
CA LEU A 75 11.07 7.90 9.36
C LEU A 75 12.47 8.51 9.31
N THR A 76 13.26 8.10 8.31
CA THR A 76 14.51 8.77 7.98
C THR A 76 14.23 10.18 7.44
N LYS A 77 15.28 10.99 7.32
CA LYS A 77 15.17 12.33 6.72
C LYS A 77 14.67 12.25 5.27
N GLU A 78 15.21 11.34 4.50
CA GLU A 78 14.89 11.12 3.09
C GLU A 78 13.42 10.65 2.92
N GLN A 79 12.95 9.79 3.82
CA GLN A 79 11.54 9.38 3.83
C GLN A 79 10.62 10.55 4.14
N LYS A 80 10.95 11.36 5.16
CA LYS A 80 10.17 12.58 5.48
C LYS A 80 10.10 13.53 4.29
N GLU A 81 11.23 13.81 3.65
CA GLU A 81 11.28 14.66 2.46
C GLU A 81 10.44 14.09 1.31
N THR A 82 10.44 12.77 1.13
CA THR A 82 9.63 12.11 0.11
C THR A 82 8.14 12.27 0.36
N TYR A 83 7.70 12.12 1.61
CA TYR A 83 6.30 12.28 1.99
C TYR A 83 5.83 13.75 2.09
N LEU A 84 6.69 14.71 1.77
CA LEU A 84 6.37 16.13 1.60
C LEU A 84 6.29 16.56 0.13
N LYS A 85 6.75 15.73 -0.81
CA LYS A 85 6.79 16.09 -2.24
C LYS A 85 5.40 16.24 -2.83
N SER A 86 5.25 17.25 -3.68
CA SER A 86 4.08 17.43 -4.53
C SER A 86 3.94 16.27 -5.51
N GLN A 87 2.70 15.85 -5.79
CA GLN A 87 2.37 14.77 -6.69
C GLN A 87 1.17 15.18 -7.57
N LYS A 88 0.86 14.41 -8.60
CA LYS A 88 -0.21 14.73 -9.56
C LYS A 88 -1.54 15.08 -8.91
N TYR A 89 -1.99 14.29 -7.93
CA TYR A 89 -3.25 14.52 -7.23
C TYR A 89 -3.07 15.23 -5.88
N TRP A 90 -1.84 15.37 -5.42
CA TRP A 90 -1.44 16.07 -4.20
C TRP A 90 -0.51 17.21 -4.56
N ASP A 91 -1.04 18.20 -5.26
CA ASP A 91 -0.30 19.35 -5.79
C ASP A 91 0.06 20.36 -4.67
N ALA A 92 0.82 19.89 -3.67
CA ALA A 92 1.27 20.65 -2.50
C ALA A 92 2.03 21.95 -2.87
N ASP A 93 2.53 22.04 -4.10
CA ASP A 93 3.20 23.22 -4.64
C ASP A 93 2.23 24.27 -5.21
N ASN A 94 0.97 23.93 -5.36
CA ASN A 94 -0.06 24.84 -5.85
C ASN A 94 -0.15 26.10 -4.95
N PRO A 95 -0.15 27.32 -5.51
CA PRO A 95 -0.16 28.57 -4.72
C PRO A 95 -1.35 28.69 -3.76
N GLU A 96 -2.54 28.23 -4.14
CA GLU A 96 -3.73 28.26 -3.28
C GLU A 96 -3.60 27.26 -2.12
N ILE A 97 -3.08 26.06 -2.40
CA ILE A 97 -2.78 25.04 -1.37
C ILE A 97 -1.74 25.60 -0.39
N LYS A 98 -0.64 26.20 -0.89
CA LYS A 98 0.41 26.80 -0.05
C LYS A 98 -0.11 27.92 0.85
N LYS A 99 -0.97 28.78 0.31
CA LYS A 99 -1.59 29.86 1.10
C LYS A 99 -2.42 29.27 2.23
N LEU A 100 -3.33 28.37 1.91
CA LEU A 100 -4.23 27.74 2.87
C LEU A 100 -3.48 26.91 3.92
N ALA A 101 -2.46 26.15 3.52
CA ALA A 101 -1.64 25.34 4.42
C ALA A 101 -0.90 26.18 5.47
N ARG A 102 -0.45 27.39 5.13
CA ARG A 102 0.17 28.33 6.10
C ARG A 102 -0.82 28.83 7.16
N GLU A 103 -2.08 29.02 6.77
CA GLU A 103 -3.14 29.48 7.68
C GLU A 103 -3.56 28.35 8.64
N LEU A 104 -3.69 27.14 8.10
CA LEU A 104 -4.15 25.97 8.87
C LEU A 104 -3.06 25.38 9.77
N ASN A 105 -1.88 25.16 9.27
CA ASN A 105 -0.60 24.74 9.89
C ASN A 105 -0.59 23.59 10.91
N SER A 106 -1.68 22.84 11.08
CA SER A 106 -1.76 21.66 11.92
C SER A 106 -2.68 20.58 11.32
N PRO A 107 -2.46 19.29 11.63
CA PRO A 107 -3.34 18.22 11.14
C PRO A 107 -4.80 18.41 11.49
N GLU A 108 -5.10 18.88 12.72
CA GLU A 108 -6.44 19.12 13.21
C GLU A 108 -7.16 20.19 12.38
N LYS A 109 -6.53 21.36 12.20
CA LYS A 109 -7.13 22.46 11.42
C LYS A 109 -7.29 22.10 9.95
N ILE A 110 -6.34 21.35 9.37
CA ILE A 110 -6.45 20.83 8.01
C ILE A 110 -7.63 19.87 7.90
N PHE A 111 -7.78 18.96 8.85
CA PHE A 111 -8.88 18.02 8.91
C PHE A 111 -10.24 18.74 9.03
N GLU A 112 -10.37 19.65 10.00
CA GLU A 112 -11.57 20.48 10.17
C GLU A 112 -11.92 21.27 8.91
N TYR A 113 -10.91 21.84 8.25
CA TYR A 113 -11.13 22.56 7.00
C TYR A 113 -11.69 21.63 5.91
N VAL A 114 -11.10 20.44 5.71
CA VAL A 114 -11.56 19.48 4.71
C VAL A 114 -12.99 19.04 5.03
N VAL A 115 -13.28 18.67 6.28
CA VAL A 115 -14.62 18.25 6.73
C VAL A 115 -15.67 19.33 6.50
N ASN A 116 -15.37 20.59 6.83
CA ASN A 116 -16.36 21.67 6.84
C ASN A 116 -16.52 22.35 5.47
N ASN A 117 -15.56 22.20 4.57
CA ASN A 117 -15.58 22.94 3.29
C ASN A 117 -15.88 22.06 2.07
N LEU A 118 -15.72 20.74 2.16
CA LEU A 118 -16.09 19.87 1.06
C LEU A 118 -17.49 19.31 1.26
N LYS A 119 -18.17 19.06 0.13
CA LYS A 119 -19.47 18.40 0.12
C LYS A 119 -19.35 17.09 -0.66
N TYR A 120 -19.77 16.01 -0.02
CA TYR A 120 -19.78 14.71 -0.66
C TYR A 120 -20.83 14.64 -1.77
N ASP A 121 -20.41 14.19 -2.95
CA ASP A 121 -21.25 14.06 -4.13
C ASP A 121 -21.41 12.58 -4.52
N SER A 122 -22.47 11.95 -4.02
CA SER A 122 -22.77 10.55 -4.32
C SER A 122 -23.04 10.28 -5.80
N THR A 123 -23.34 11.30 -6.60
CA THR A 123 -23.58 11.14 -8.05
C THR A 123 -22.29 10.90 -8.81
N ARG A 124 -21.14 11.27 -8.21
CA ARG A 124 -19.81 11.02 -8.74
C ARG A 124 -19.27 9.62 -8.48
N VAL A 125 -19.93 8.83 -7.67
CA VAL A 125 -19.56 7.44 -7.41
C VAL A 125 -19.92 6.59 -8.64
N LYS A 126 -19.24 6.81 -9.78
CA LYS A 126 -19.46 6.09 -11.05
C LYS A 126 -18.11 5.76 -11.71
N GLU A 127 -18.06 4.64 -12.45
CA GLU A 127 -16.83 4.08 -13.07
C GLU A 127 -16.04 5.01 -14.01
N THR A 128 -16.64 6.08 -14.48
CA THR A 128 -16.07 6.92 -15.54
C THR A 128 -15.61 8.29 -15.07
N GLN A 129 -15.60 8.55 -13.75
CA GLN A 129 -15.27 9.90 -13.29
C GLN A 129 -13.77 10.10 -13.10
N VAL A 130 -13.28 11.19 -13.66
CA VAL A 130 -11.88 11.59 -13.51
C VAL A 130 -11.63 12.11 -12.10
N ARG A 131 -10.61 11.60 -11.42
CA ARG A 131 -10.14 12.11 -10.12
C ARG A 131 -9.68 13.56 -10.27
N ALA A 132 -10.25 14.47 -9.49
CA ALA A 132 -9.98 15.90 -9.61
C ALA A 132 -8.65 16.32 -8.95
N GLY A 133 -8.20 15.59 -7.92
CA GLY A 133 -7.07 15.97 -7.09
C GLY A 133 -7.33 17.20 -6.22
N ALA A 134 -6.33 17.58 -5.40
CA ALA A 134 -6.47 18.63 -4.41
C ALA A 134 -6.78 20.00 -5.02
N GLY A 135 -6.03 20.43 -6.05
CA GLY A 135 -6.30 21.72 -6.70
C GLY A 135 -7.62 21.75 -7.46
N GLY A 136 -8.05 20.60 -8.01
CA GLY A 136 -9.34 20.48 -8.68
C GLY A 136 -10.51 20.63 -7.72
N VAL A 137 -10.44 19.99 -6.56
CA VAL A 137 -11.52 20.06 -5.57
C VAL A 137 -11.61 21.42 -4.87
N LEU A 138 -10.51 22.15 -4.72
CA LEU A 138 -10.56 23.53 -4.22
C LEU A 138 -11.39 24.45 -5.12
N LYS A 139 -11.36 24.22 -6.45
CA LYS A 139 -12.15 24.98 -7.43
C LYS A 139 -13.62 24.58 -7.40
N ASN A 140 -13.94 23.34 -7.06
CA ASN A 140 -15.31 22.83 -6.98
C ASN A 140 -15.53 21.99 -5.72
N LYS A 141 -15.69 22.66 -4.58
CA LYS A 141 -15.84 22.05 -3.26
C LYS A 141 -17.15 21.25 -3.07
N ASN A 142 -18.12 21.44 -3.95
CA ASN A 142 -19.43 20.78 -3.88
C ASN A 142 -19.47 19.43 -4.61
N SER A 143 -18.35 18.97 -5.16
CA SER A 143 -18.29 17.75 -5.96
C SER A 143 -17.06 16.93 -5.59
N ALA A 144 -17.08 16.35 -4.39
CA ALA A 144 -15.99 15.53 -3.86
C ALA A 144 -16.46 14.12 -3.50
N VAL A 145 -15.61 13.13 -3.72
CA VAL A 145 -15.74 11.78 -3.15
C VAL A 145 -14.55 11.51 -2.23
N CYS A 146 -14.47 10.33 -1.60
CA CYS A 146 -13.42 10.00 -0.63
C CYS A 146 -12.00 10.29 -1.14
N LEU A 147 -11.74 10.09 -2.44
CA LEU A 147 -10.45 10.39 -3.04
C LEU A 147 -10.10 11.89 -2.94
N GLU A 148 -11.02 12.78 -3.25
CA GLU A 148 -10.80 14.23 -3.19
C GLU A 148 -10.68 14.75 -1.75
N PHE A 149 -11.42 14.18 -0.79
CA PHE A 149 -11.23 14.48 0.64
C PHE A 149 -9.82 14.10 1.08
N THR A 150 -9.37 12.91 0.69
CA THR A 150 -8.01 12.40 0.98
C THR A 150 -6.95 13.25 0.29
N ASP A 151 -7.14 13.58 -1.00
CA ASP A 151 -6.18 14.35 -1.78
C ASP A 151 -5.95 15.73 -1.21
N LEU A 152 -7.03 16.42 -0.84
CA LEU A 152 -6.93 17.76 -0.27
C LEU A 152 -6.23 17.73 1.08
N PHE A 153 -6.55 16.78 1.95
CA PHE A 153 -5.86 16.61 3.23
C PHE A 153 -4.37 16.39 3.03
N VAL A 154 -4.00 15.42 2.17
CA VAL A 154 -2.59 15.08 1.91
C VAL A 154 -1.83 16.26 1.32
N ALA A 155 -2.40 16.99 0.35
CA ALA A 155 -1.76 18.15 -0.26
C ALA A 155 -1.52 19.28 0.75
N LEU A 156 -2.54 19.60 1.56
CA LEU A 156 -2.43 20.62 2.61
C LEU A 156 -1.41 20.23 3.69
N ALA A 157 -1.45 18.98 4.18
CA ALA A 157 -0.50 18.49 5.17
C ALA A 157 0.93 18.58 4.66
N ARG A 158 1.20 18.08 3.44
CA ARG A 158 2.52 18.14 2.80
C ARG A 158 3.00 19.59 2.64
N SER A 159 2.13 20.46 2.19
CA SER A 159 2.43 21.89 2.02
C SER A 159 2.69 22.60 3.36
N ALA A 160 2.10 22.13 4.45
CA ALA A 160 2.36 22.60 5.82
C ALA A 160 3.61 21.98 6.45
N GLY A 161 4.37 21.13 5.72
CA GLY A 161 5.55 20.46 6.24
C GLY A 161 5.26 19.21 7.08
N ILE A 162 4.06 18.67 7.00
CA ILE A 162 3.60 17.48 7.71
C ILE A 162 3.61 16.31 6.71
N PRO A 163 4.49 15.28 6.90
CA PRO A 163 4.49 14.11 6.02
C PRO A 163 3.11 13.44 6.02
N ALA A 164 2.56 13.22 4.83
CA ALA A 164 1.23 12.64 4.67
C ALA A 164 1.15 11.70 3.46
N ARG A 165 0.23 10.73 3.53
CA ARG A 165 0.03 9.70 2.52
C ARG A 165 -1.45 9.33 2.42
N SER A 166 -1.85 8.73 1.30
CA SER A 166 -3.17 8.18 1.06
C SER A 166 -3.17 6.67 1.33
N VAL A 167 -4.24 6.17 1.89
CA VAL A 167 -4.52 4.74 2.01
C VAL A 167 -5.79 4.44 1.22
N GLU A 168 -5.77 3.36 0.45
CA GLU A 168 -6.95 2.86 -0.24
C GLU A 168 -7.18 1.40 0.17
N GLY A 169 -8.44 1.06 0.49
CA GLY A 169 -8.74 -0.26 1.00
C GLY A 169 -10.23 -0.54 1.13
N TYR A 170 -10.53 -1.59 1.87
CA TYR A 170 -11.88 -1.97 2.23
C TYR A 170 -12.30 -1.20 3.48
N ALA A 171 -13.54 -0.70 3.47
CA ALA A 171 -14.17 -0.18 4.66
C ALA A 171 -15.52 -0.85 4.87
N ASN A 172 -15.83 -1.24 6.10
CA ASN A 172 -17.10 -1.86 6.44
C ASN A 172 -18.06 -0.80 7.01
N THR A 173 -19.31 -0.86 6.61
CA THR A 173 -20.33 0.03 7.16
C THR A 173 -21.70 -0.62 7.15
N SER A 174 -22.46 -0.44 8.23
CA SER A 174 -23.88 -0.80 8.29
C SER A 174 -24.78 0.28 7.71
N ASN A 175 -24.26 1.47 7.42
CA ASN A 175 -25.02 2.60 6.88
C ASN A 175 -24.27 3.27 5.73
N SER A 176 -24.47 2.78 4.52
CA SER A 176 -23.82 3.29 3.31
C SER A 176 -24.27 4.70 2.88
N SER A 177 -25.39 5.21 3.40
CA SER A 177 -25.81 6.58 3.13
C SER A 177 -25.03 7.61 3.93
N GLN A 178 -24.60 7.25 5.14
CA GLN A 178 -23.77 8.10 6.00
C GLN A 178 -22.27 7.85 5.83
N ARG A 179 -21.90 6.63 5.48
CA ARG A 179 -20.50 6.22 5.24
C ARG A 179 -20.34 5.75 3.81
N PRO A 180 -20.32 6.68 2.84
CA PRO A 180 -20.29 6.31 1.43
C PRO A 180 -18.97 5.65 1.05
N LEU A 181 -19.06 4.72 0.11
CA LEU A 181 -17.98 3.95 -0.43
C LEU A 181 -17.78 4.31 -1.90
N SER A 182 -16.56 4.32 -2.39
CA SER A 182 -16.22 4.97 -3.65
C SER A 182 -16.35 4.10 -4.90
N LEU A 183 -16.56 2.79 -4.79
CA LEU A 183 -16.56 1.92 -5.95
C LEU A 183 -17.75 0.94 -5.94
N PHE A 184 -18.33 0.77 -7.13
CA PHE A 184 -19.58 0.11 -7.49
C PHE A 184 -19.96 -1.18 -6.79
N LYS A 185 -19.18 -2.24 -6.99
CA LYS A 185 -19.44 -3.57 -6.43
C LYS A 185 -18.44 -3.94 -5.36
N ASP A 186 -17.28 -3.35 -5.45
CA ASP A 186 -16.25 -3.48 -4.43
C ASP A 186 -16.35 -2.33 -3.43
N VAL A 187 -16.38 -2.69 -2.16
CA VAL A 187 -16.56 -1.76 -1.03
C VAL A 187 -15.21 -1.10 -0.75
N LEU A 188 -14.74 -0.26 -1.68
CA LEU A 188 -13.48 0.45 -1.54
C LEU A 188 -13.68 1.86 -1.00
N HIS A 189 -12.72 2.28 -0.19
CA HIS A 189 -12.66 3.57 0.45
C HIS A 189 -11.23 4.12 0.41
N SER A 190 -11.10 5.43 0.57
CA SER A 190 -9.82 6.12 0.68
C SER A 190 -9.82 7.05 1.87
N TRP A 191 -8.72 7.03 2.63
CA TRP A 191 -8.50 7.89 3.78
C TRP A 191 -7.05 8.34 3.87
N PRO A 192 -6.76 9.51 4.47
CA PRO A 192 -5.39 9.96 4.64
C PRO A 192 -4.77 9.45 5.95
N GLU A 193 -3.44 9.41 5.95
CA GLU A 193 -2.61 9.30 7.13
C GLU A 193 -1.60 10.44 7.17
N TYR A 194 -1.35 11.01 8.35
CA TYR A 194 -0.26 11.93 8.57
C TYR A 194 0.74 11.37 9.60
N TYR A 195 1.99 11.78 9.50
CA TYR A 195 3.02 11.31 10.43
C TYR A 195 3.13 12.24 11.64
N ASP A 196 2.85 11.71 12.81
CA ASP A 196 3.08 12.39 14.08
C ASP A 196 4.52 12.12 14.55
N ALA A 197 5.35 13.15 14.55
CA ALA A 197 6.76 13.04 14.91
C ALA A 197 6.97 12.79 16.43
N LYS A 198 6.03 13.20 17.29
CA LYS A 198 6.10 12.98 18.74
C LYS A 198 5.74 11.53 19.08
N LEU A 199 4.71 11.00 18.44
CA LEU A 199 4.29 9.61 18.59
C LEU A 199 5.17 8.65 17.80
N GLN A 200 5.93 9.14 16.83
CA GLN A 200 6.67 8.35 15.84
C GLN A 200 5.74 7.34 15.16
N ALA A 201 4.62 7.80 14.66
CA ALA A 201 3.60 6.94 14.07
C ALA A 201 2.83 7.66 12.97
N TRP A 202 2.33 6.85 12.02
CA TRP A 202 1.33 7.29 11.07
C TRP A 202 -0.04 7.26 11.74
N ILE A 203 -0.76 8.37 11.66
CA ILE A 203 -2.08 8.54 12.28
C ILE A 203 -3.13 8.55 11.18
N MET A 204 -4.04 7.58 11.22
CA MET A 204 -5.22 7.50 10.37
C MET A 204 -6.25 8.53 10.78
N VAL A 205 -6.86 9.18 9.81
CA VAL A 205 -8.04 10.03 9.98
C VAL A 205 -9.00 9.84 8.81
N ASP A 206 -10.30 10.09 8.99
CA ASP A 206 -11.25 9.98 7.88
C ASP A 206 -12.16 11.23 7.80
N PRO A 207 -11.74 12.23 7.03
CA PRO A 207 -12.55 13.44 6.85
C PRO A 207 -13.84 13.19 6.04
N THR A 208 -13.88 12.14 5.20
CA THR A 208 -15.08 11.80 4.43
C THR A 208 -16.18 11.32 5.35
N TRP A 209 -15.89 10.34 6.19
CA TRP A 209 -16.91 9.77 7.09
C TRP A 209 -17.31 10.74 8.20
N GLN A 210 -16.40 11.58 8.68
CA GLN A 210 -16.82 12.66 9.61
C GLN A 210 -17.77 13.64 8.95
N ASN A 211 -17.50 14.06 7.72
CA ASN A 211 -18.39 14.96 6.97
C ASN A 211 -19.78 14.37 6.76
N THR A 212 -19.86 13.09 6.39
CA THR A 212 -21.10 12.44 5.97
C THR A 212 -21.92 11.86 7.12
N THR A 213 -21.33 11.62 8.29
CA THR A 213 -22.03 11.10 9.48
C THR A 213 -22.62 12.18 10.38
N GLY A 214 -22.41 13.46 10.06
CA GLY A 214 -22.90 14.57 10.88
C GLY A 214 -22.05 14.81 12.13
N GLY A 215 -20.76 14.46 12.09
CA GLY A 215 -19.78 14.83 13.11
C GLY A 215 -19.33 13.70 14.05
N ILE A 216 -19.44 12.44 13.65
CA ILE A 216 -18.71 11.37 14.35
C ILE A 216 -17.22 11.71 14.23
N ASP A 217 -16.52 11.72 15.37
CA ASP A 217 -15.11 12.11 15.45
C ASP A 217 -14.21 11.02 14.81
N TYR A 218 -13.82 11.25 13.56
CA TYR A 218 -12.86 10.43 12.83
C TYR A 218 -11.45 11.06 12.78
N PHE A 219 -11.20 12.03 13.64
CA PHE A 219 -9.86 12.55 13.86
C PHE A 219 -9.18 11.91 15.08
N ASN A 220 -9.88 11.87 16.22
CA ASN A 220 -9.35 11.37 17.48
C ASN A 220 -9.72 9.92 17.75
N VAL A 221 -10.82 9.41 17.20
CA VAL A 221 -11.34 8.08 17.43
C VAL A 221 -11.46 7.35 16.10
N PHE A 222 -10.65 6.32 15.92
CA PHE A 222 -10.72 5.46 14.74
C PHE A 222 -11.34 4.11 15.10
N ASP A 223 -11.93 3.44 14.12
CA ASP A 223 -12.62 2.16 14.29
C ASP A 223 -11.80 0.97 13.73
N PHE A 224 -12.35 -0.24 13.80
CA PHE A 224 -11.78 -1.43 13.19
C PHE A 224 -12.35 -1.73 11.79
N ASP A 225 -13.10 -0.78 11.23
CA ASP A 225 -13.84 -0.98 9.99
C ASP A 225 -12.99 -0.74 8.74
N HIS A 226 -11.76 -0.22 8.91
CA HIS A 226 -10.85 0.09 7.82
C HIS A 226 -9.75 -0.98 7.68
N PHE A 227 -9.63 -1.54 6.49
CA PHE A 227 -8.60 -2.50 6.12
C PHE A 227 -7.87 -2.06 4.85
N ALA A 228 -6.58 -1.73 4.97
CA ALA A 228 -5.78 -1.21 3.88
C ALA A 228 -5.41 -2.29 2.85
N PHE A 229 -5.55 -1.97 1.57
CA PHE A 229 -5.00 -2.76 0.48
C PHE A 229 -3.69 -2.18 -0.01
N VAL A 230 -3.61 -0.85 -0.14
CA VAL A 230 -2.41 -0.14 -0.59
C VAL A 230 -2.22 1.16 0.16
N ILE A 231 -0.97 1.51 0.33
CA ILE A 231 -0.51 2.81 0.82
C ILE A 231 0.15 3.52 -0.35
N LYS A 232 -0.25 4.77 -0.58
CA LYS A 232 0.31 5.65 -1.61
C LYS A 232 0.95 6.85 -0.94
N GLY A 233 2.25 6.92 -0.96
CA GLY A 233 3.01 8.03 -0.40
C GLY A 233 4.01 8.59 -1.41
N THR A 234 4.70 7.71 -2.12
CA THR A 234 5.70 8.08 -3.14
C THR A 234 5.08 8.38 -4.49
N ASN A 235 3.89 7.84 -4.77
CA ASN A 235 3.16 8.03 -6.02
C ASN A 235 1.65 8.11 -5.76
N SER A 236 0.99 9.17 -6.24
CA SER A 236 -0.45 9.39 -6.01
C SER A 236 -1.37 8.50 -6.85
N GLU A 237 -0.83 7.78 -7.86
CA GLU A 237 -1.60 6.92 -8.77
C GLU A 237 -1.35 5.43 -8.55
N TYR A 238 -0.18 5.07 -8.02
CA TYR A 238 0.28 3.69 -7.90
C TYR A 238 0.73 3.38 -6.47
N PRO A 239 0.55 2.13 -6.00
CA PRO A 239 -0.09 0.99 -6.70
C PRO A 239 -1.62 1.08 -6.71
N VAL A 240 -2.25 0.30 -7.61
CA VAL A 240 -3.72 0.19 -7.69
C VAL A 240 -4.19 -0.83 -6.64
N PRO A 241 -5.22 -0.55 -5.83
CA PRO A 241 -5.74 -1.49 -4.84
C PRO A 241 -6.46 -2.68 -5.49
N ALA A 242 -6.57 -3.79 -4.77
CA ALA A 242 -7.48 -4.87 -5.14
C ALA A 242 -8.90 -4.30 -5.35
N GLY A 243 -9.61 -4.77 -6.39
CA GLY A 243 -10.91 -4.20 -6.80
C GLY A 243 -10.80 -2.97 -7.71
N GLY A 244 -9.68 -2.27 -7.73
CA GLY A 244 -9.42 -1.13 -8.62
C GLY A 244 -8.96 -1.51 -10.04
N TYR A 245 -8.60 -2.77 -10.27
CA TYR A 245 -8.19 -3.29 -11.59
C TYR A 245 -9.40 -3.60 -12.46
N LYS A 246 -10.04 -2.56 -13.01
CA LYS A 246 -11.18 -2.73 -13.92
C LYS A 246 -10.75 -2.49 -15.37
N ILE A 247 -11.16 -3.38 -16.26
CA ILE A 247 -10.89 -3.26 -17.70
C ILE A 247 -12.03 -2.47 -18.35
N PRO A 248 -11.76 -1.34 -19.01
CA PRO A 248 -12.80 -0.58 -19.70
C PRO A 248 -13.60 -1.47 -20.68
N GLY A 249 -14.93 -1.37 -20.63
CA GLY A 249 -15.83 -2.12 -21.49
C GLY A 249 -16.17 -3.55 -21.01
N GLN A 250 -15.54 -4.05 -19.95
CA GLN A 250 -15.96 -5.30 -19.33
C GLN A 250 -17.08 -5.07 -18.31
N LYS A 251 -17.92 -6.11 -18.12
CA LYS A 251 -18.97 -6.09 -17.10
C LYS A 251 -18.32 -6.00 -15.73
N SER A 252 -18.74 -5.03 -14.94
CA SER A 252 -18.23 -4.87 -13.56
C SER A 252 -18.51 -6.13 -12.73
N THR A 253 -17.46 -6.69 -12.14
CA THR A 253 -17.51 -7.85 -11.24
C THR A 253 -17.18 -7.42 -9.82
N GLN A 254 -17.64 -8.17 -8.83
CA GLN A 254 -17.18 -8.03 -7.47
C GLN A 254 -15.89 -8.83 -7.30
N ASP A 255 -14.76 -8.14 -7.18
CA ASP A 255 -13.44 -8.76 -7.12
C ASP A 255 -12.92 -8.89 -5.69
N VAL A 256 -13.51 -8.13 -4.74
CA VAL A 256 -13.15 -8.14 -3.32
C VAL A 256 -14.30 -8.67 -2.49
N ARG A 257 -14.01 -9.66 -1.63
CA ARG A 257 -14.94 -10.20 -0.65
C ARG A 257 -14.27 -10.23 0.71
N VAL A 258 -14.86 -9.56 1.68
CA VAL A 258 -14.37 -9.51 3.06
C VAL A 258 -15.47 -10.00 4.00
N SER A 259 -15.07 -10.78 4.99
CA SER A 259 -15.96 -11.20 6.08
C SER A 259 -15.24 -10.99 7.42
N VAL A 260 -15.98 -10.58 8.45
CA VAL A 260 -15.45 -10.43 9.79
C VAL A 260 -15.45 -11.78 10.50
N THR A 261 -14.35 -12.13 11.16
CA THR A 261 -14.21 -13.36 11.93
C THR A 261 -13.52 -13.07 13.26
N SER A 262 -13.82 -13.85 14.28
CA SER A 262 -13.10 -13.83 15.57
C SER A 262 -11.81 -14.68 15.54
N ALA A 263 -11.63 -15.52 14.51
CA ALA A 263 -10.51 -16.43 14.39
C ALA A 263 -9.43 -15.84 13.49
N PHE A 264 -8.33 -15.37 14.07
CA PHE A 264 -7.13 -15.03 13.35
C PHE A 264 -6.01 -16.01 13.70
N VAL A 265 -5.58 -16.79 12.72
CA VAL A 265 -4.52 -17.78 12.92
C VAL A 265 -3.17 -17.11 12.62
N LYS A 266 -2.38 -16.90 13.66
CA LYS A 266 -1.00 -16.44 13.51
C LYS A 266 -0.16 -17.56 12.90
N LYS A 267 0.50 -17.30 11.77
CA LYS A 267 1.48 -18.23 11.16
C LYS A 267 2.90 -17.75 11.43
N LEU A 268 3.85 -18.66 11.36
CA LEU A 268 5.28 -18.35 11.42
C LEU A 268 5.85 -18.28 10.00
N PRO A 269 6.88 -17.45 9.77
CA PRO A 269 7.59 -17.43 8.50
C PRO A 269 8.25 -18.79 8.20
N GLY A 270 8.15 -19.24 6.95
CA GLY A 270 8.84 -20.43 6.43
C GLY A 270 9.90 -20.01 5.45
N LEU A 271 11.17 -20.01 5.88
CA LEU A 271 12.29 -19.64 5.03
C LEU A 271 12.98 -20.89 4.51
N SER A 272 13.36 -20.86 3.23
CA SER A 272 14.22 -21.83 2.60
C SER A 272 15.44 -21.15 1.98
N ALA A 273 16.53 -21.90 1.85
CA ALA A 273 17.75 -21.44 1.20
C ALA A 273 18.13 -22.40 0.08
N SER A 274 18.53 -21.86 -1.04
CA SER A 274 19.11 -22.63 -2.15
C SER A 274 20.32 -21.90 -2.73
N THR A 275 21.15 -22.64 -3.44
CA THR A 275 22.36 -22.10 -4.05
C THR A 275 22.41 -22.47 -5.53
N ASN A 276 22.94 -21.55 -6.33
CA ASN A 276 23.15 -21.73 -7.76
C ASN A 276 24.61 -21.42 -8.08
N PHE A 277 25.49 -22.43 -7.94
CA PHE A 277 26.90 -22.34 -8.29
C PHE A 277 27.21 -23.27 -9.46
N SER A 278 28.24 -22.93 -10.25
CA SER A 278 28.73 -23.80 -11.29
C SER A 278 29.19 -25.13 -10.69
N LYS A 279 28.84 -26.25 -11.33
CA LYS A 279 29.25 -27.60 -10.92
C LYS A 279 30.71 -27.90 -11.25
N SER A 280 31.34 -27.11 -12.11
CA SER A 280 32.73 -27.29 -12.54
C SER A 280 33.46 -25.95 -12.48
N TYR A 281 34.66 -25.95 -11.93
CA TYR A 281 35.51 -24.77 -11.80
C TYR A 281 36.99 -25.14 -11.90
N LEU A 282 37.79 -24.17 -12.29
CA LEU A 282 39.24 -24.28 -12.37
C LEU A 282 39.84 -23.92 -10.98
N GLY A 283 40.74 -24.76 -10.49
CA GLY A 283 41.45 -24.51 -9.23
C GLY A 283 42.20 -23.17 -9.27
N GLY A 284 42.12 -22.42 -8.19
CA GLY A 284 42.77 -21.10 -8.05
C GLY A 284 41.98 -19.92 -8.57
N LEU A 285 40.79 -20.12 -9.17
CA LEU A 285 39.89 -19.03 -9.55
C LEU A 285 38.70 -18.91 -8.60
N PRO A 286 38.17 -17.67 -8.38
CA PRO A 286 36.96 -17.47 -7.57
C PRO A 286 35.77 -18.19 -8.19
N ILE A 287 35.02 -18.91 -7.36
CA ILE A 287 33.77 -19.56 -7.75
C ILE A 287 32.65 -18.55 -7.55
N LYS A 288 32.04 -18.10 -8.63
CA LYS A 288 30.90 -17.16 -8.57
C LYS A 288 29.58 -17.93 -8.64
N GLY A 289 28.62 -17.52 -7.83
CA GLY A 289 27.29 -18.10 -7.82
C GLY A 289 26.32 -17.25 -7.04
N GLU A 290 25.14 -17.80 -6.83
CA GLU A 290 24.05 -17.11 -6.14
C GLU A 290 23.59 -17.91 -4.92
N ILE A 291 23.24 -17.19 -3.87
CA ILE A 291 22.53 -17.69 -2.70
C ILE A 291 21.15 -17.08 -2.74
N ILE A 292 20.13 -17.91 -2.73
CA ILE A 292 18.73 -17.50 -2.83
C ILE A 292 18.04 -17.86 -1.51
N ILE A 293 17.51 -16.84 -0.81
CA ILE A 293 16.68 -17.04 0.37
C ILE A 293 15.24 -16.73 -0.02
N SER A 294 14.35 -17.71 0.13
CA SER A 294 12.94 -17.61 -0.22
C SER A 294 12.07 -17.68 1.02
N ASN A 295 11.02 -16.85 1.06
CA ASN A 295 9.96 -16.96 2.04
C ASN A 295 8.79 -17.73 1.39
N ASP A 296 8.67 -19.01 1.69
CA ASP A 296 7.63 -19.87 1.12
C ASP A 296 6.30 -19.81 1.91
N SER A 297 6.24 -18.94 2.92
CA SER A 297 5.06 -18.76 3.76
C SER A 297 4.21 -17.57 3.35
N GLY A 298 2.99 -17.52 3.88
CA GLY A 298 2.05 -16.40 3.66
C GLY A 298 2.18 -15.24 4.65
N VAL A 299 3.27 -15.14 5.40
CA VAL A 299 3.53 -14.07 6.36
C VAL A 299 4.87 -13.42 6.13
N LEU A 300 4.98 -12.16 6.52
CA LEU A 300 6.23 -11.41 6.46
C LEU A 300 7.31 -12.08 7.34
N ALA A 301 8.45 -12.40 6.77
CA ALA A 301 9.64 -12.74 7.52
C ALA A 301 10.32 -11.44 7.98
N PRO A 302 10.51 -11.25 9.30
CA PRO A 302 11.24 -10.09 9.80
C PRO A 302 12.72 -10.20 9.43
N ASN A 303 13.50 -9.19 9.80
CA ASN A 303 14.94 -9.15 9.59
C ASN A 303 15.62 -10.48 9.93
N GLN A 304 16.45 -10.97 9.02
CA GLN A 304 17.13 -12.25 9.13
C GLN A 304 18.63 -12.08 8.99
N THR A 305 19.38 -12.91 9.71
CA THR A 305 20.82 -13.09 9.48
C THR A 305 21.05 -14.54 9.05
N VAL A 306 21.72 -14.71 7.93
CA VAL A 306 22.06 -16.03 7.37
C VAL A 306 23.58 -16.18 7.43
N ALA A 307 24.04 -17.21 8.12
CA ALA A 307 25.45 -17.58 8.12
C ALA A 307 25.76 -18.42 6.87
N VAL A 308 26.82 -18.07 6.15
CA VAL A 308 27.33 -18.79 5.01
C VAL A 308 28.65 -19.43 5.38
N SER A 309 28.73 -20.73 5.25
CA SER A 309 29.97 -21.51 5.42
C SER A 309 30.17 -22.46 4.24
N ALA A 310 31.42 -22.71 3.91
CA ALA A 310 31.77 -23.69 2.88
C ALA A 310 32.93 -24.54 3.35
N GLU A 311 32.85 -25.84 3.13
CA GLU A 311 33.93 -26.73 3.45
C GLU A 311 35.08 -26.56 2.45
N LYS A 312 36.31 -26.36 2.94
CA LYS A 312 37.51 -26.15 2.13
C LYS A 312 37.54 -24.93 1.22
N LEU A 313 36.61 -23.98 1.41
CA LEU A 313 36.50 -22.72 0.66
C LEU A 313 36.37 -21.57 1.63
N SER A 314 36.82 -20.38 1.23
CA SER A 314 36.63 -19.14 2.00
C SER A 314 35.57 -18.30 1.33
N PRO A 315 34.31 -18.33 1.80
CA PRO A 315 33.27 -17.52 1.20
C PRO A 315 33.54 -16.02 1.41
N SER A 316 33.29 -15.23 0.39
CA SER A 316 33.43 -13.76 0.43
C SER A 316 32.42 -13.10 1.40
N LEU A 317 31.33 -13.80 1.69
CA LEU A 317 30.27 -13.36 2.58
C LEU A 317 30.05 -14.42 3.68
N GLN A 318 30.31 -14.05 4.92
CA GLN A 318 30.18 -14.97 6.05
C GLN A 318 28.84 -14.81 6.79
N ASN A 319 28.36 -13.57 6.94
CA ASN A 319 27.09 -13.26 7.56
C ASN A 319 26.34 -12.30 6.66
N LEU A 320 25.13 -12.70 6.27
CA LEU A 320 24.26 -11.92 5.40
C LEU A 320 23.08 -11.44 6.20
N TYR A 321 22.93 -10.14 6.28
CA TYR A 321 21.76 -9.50 6.87
C TYR A 321 20.75 -9.22 5.77
N PHE A 322 19.52 -9.70 5.99
CA PHE A 322 18.37 -9.37 5.16
C PHE A 322 17.40 -8.55 5.98
N ASP A 323 16.94 -7.49 5.39
CA ASP A 323 15.74 -6.81 5.85
C ASP A 323 14.53 -7.73 5.68
N LYS A 324 13.34 -7.22 5.82
CA LYS A 324 12.09 -7.99 5.68
C LYS A 324 12.00 -8.72 4.34
N ILE A 325 11.52 -9.97 4.36
CA ILE A 325 11.19 -10.74 3.14
C ILE A 325 9.68 -10.97 3.14
N PRO A 326 8.94 -10.40 2.17
CA PRO A 326 7.48 -10.53 2.11
C PRO A 326 7.06 -11.97 1.81
N PRO A 327 5.77 -12.31 2.02
CA PRO A 327 5.23 -13.61 1.60
C PRO A 327 5.54 -13.90 0.14
N PHE A 328 6.01 -15.13 -0.14
CA PHE A 328 6.40 -15.59 -1.49
C PHE A 328 7.51 -14.78 -2.16
N GLY A 329 8.17 -13.91 -1.41
CA GLY A 329 9.31 -13.12 -1.87
C GLY A 329 10.64 -13.85 -1.72
N LYS A 330 11.66 -13.37 -2.44
CA LYS A 330 13.00 -13.92 -2.37
C LYS A 330 14.07 -12.81 -2.37
N LYS A 331 15.22 -13.14 -1.80
CA LYS A 331 16.44 -12.34 -1.88
C LYS A 331 17.53 -13.16 -2.57
N VAL A 332 18.15 -12.58 -3.59
CA VAL A 332 19.23 -13.20 -4.35
C VAL A 332 20.51 -12.43 -4.06
N LEU A 333 21.57 -13.15 -3.70
CA LEU A 333 22.87 -12.61 -3.39
C LEU A 333 23.92 -13.28 -4.26
N THR A 334 24.76 -12.47 -4.88
CA THR A 334 25.96 -12.97 -5.56
C THR A 334 27.04 -13.22 -4.53
N ALA A 335 27.61 -14.43 -4.53
CA ALA A 335 28.71 -14.84 -3.67
C ALA A 335 29.87 -15.35 -4.51
N SER A 336 31.09 -15.23 -4.00
CA SER A 336 32.31 -15.76 -4.61
C SER A 336 33.24 -16.35 -3.55
#